data_8a045ab3463c9535edd864347ff7b7e6
#
_entry.id   8a045ab3463c9535edd864347ff7b7e6
#
_cell.length_a   1.000
_cell.length_b   1.000
_cell.length_c   1.000
_cell.angle_alpha   90.00
_cell.angle_beta   90.00
_cell.angle_gamma   90.00
#
_symmetry.space_group_name_H-M   'P 1'
#
loop_
_entity.id
_entity.type
_entity.pdbx_description
1 polymer ?
#
loop_
_entity_poly.entity_id
_entity_poly.type
_entity_poly.pdbx_seq_one_letter_code
_entity_poly.pdbx_strand_id
1 'polypeptide(L)'
;FFGFEDVIPALWMHPKDAMTTLPFIGTMNTAFVVAIAFGMFLILTTMVLHIINAVRRKDAENIFFDTNGIAGFVFYGAIVAVVFLFMTGHAIPAAGVLVVMFLIPLILIGFKEPLGKLVEKKADAMPKEKGMFLVTAFFELFDVLLSYFSNTLSFVRIGAFAVSHAAMMEVVLMLAGAESGNINWIVIVLGNVFVCAMEGLIVGIQVLRLEYYEMFSRFYKGDGREFEPYNTCLLYTSPSPRDCS
;
A
#
# COMPACT_ATOMS: atom_id res chain seq x y z
N PHE A 1 13.41 -17.76 13.58
CA PHE A 1 12.67 -16.81 14.42
C PHE A 1 13.14 -16.77 15.86
N PHE A 2 13.68 -17.83 16.42
CA PHE A 2 14.14 -17.90 17.81
C PHE A 2 15.67 -17.88 17.96
N GLY A 3 16.42 -17.62 16.90
CA GLY A 3 17.88 -17.55 16.90
C GLY A 3 18.62 -18.87 17.11
N PHE A 4 17.93 -19.99 17.19
CA PHE A 4 18.50 -21.31 17.30
C PHE A 4 18.68 -21.94 15.92
N GLU A 5 19.70 -21.53 15.19
CA GLU A 5 19.98 -22.03 13.84
C GLU A 5 20.35 -23.50 13.83
N ASP A 6 20.99 -24.01 14.90
CA ASP A 6 21.37 -25.40 15.06
C ASP A 6 20.19 -26.35 15.35
N VAL A 7 19.07 -25.80 15.87
CA VAL A 7 17.88 -26.59 16.27
C VAL A 7 16.77 -26.51 15.22
N ILE A 8 16.58 -25.33 14.62
CA ILE A 8 15.54 -25.09 13.60
C ILE A 8 16.22 -24.48 12.38
N PRO A 9 16.51 -25.26 11.34
CA PRO A 9 17.12 -24.73 10.12
C PRO A 9 16.18 -23.73 9.45
N ALA A 10 16.74 -22.67 8.90
CA ALA A 10 15.96 -21.68 8.15
C ALA A 10 15.31 -22.35 6.93
N LEU A 11 13.99 -22.35 6.88
CA LEU A 11 13.20 -22.98 5.81
C LEU A 11 13.30 -22.23 4.48
N TRP A 12 13.54 -20.93 4.52
CA TRP A 12 13.46 -20.08 3.32
C TRP A 12 14.64 -19.11 3.18
N MET A 13 14.94 -18.30 4.19
CA MET A 13 16.10 -17.40 4.18
C MET A 13 16.54 -17.01 5.59
N HIS A 14 17.81 -16.62 5.72
CA HIS A 14 18.33 -15.97 6.91
C HIS A 14 18.11 -14.46 6.75
N PRO A 15 17.21 -13.81 7.52
CA PRO A 15 16.84 -12.39 7.29
C PRO A 15 18.03 -11.43 7.41
N LYS A 16 19.05 -11.81 8.15
CA LYS A 16 20.22 -10.99 8.43
C LYS A 16 21.29 -11.09 7.34
N ASP A 17 21.55 -12.29 6.83
CA ASP A 17 22.67 -12.58 5.94
C ASP A 17 22.27 -12.68 4.47
N ALA A 18 20.96 -12.81 4.18
CA ALA A 18 20.46 -12.88 2.81
C ALA A 18 20.62 -11.53 2.11
N MET A 19 21.56 -11.45 1.16
CA MET A 19 21.85 -10.28 0.36
C MET A 19 21.46 -10.52 -1.09
N THR A 20 20.64 -9.63 -1.65
CA THR A 20 20.30 -9.62 -3.08
C THR A 20 21.01 -8.46 -3.76
N THR A 21 21.76 -8.76 -4.82
CA THR A 21 22.44 -7.73 -5.63
C THR A 21 21.46 -7.13 -6.62
N LEU A 22 21.20 -5.85 -6.47
CA LEU A 22 20.39 -5.05 -7.40
C LEU A 22 21.31 -4.24 -8.29
N PRO A 23 21.11 -4.27 -9.61
CA PRO A 23 22.04 -3.65 -10.56
C PRO A 23 22.19 -2.13 -10.45
N PHE A 24 21.24 -1.44 -9.77
CA PHE A 24 21.29 0.03 -9.58
C PHE A 24 21.52 0.47 -8.13
N ILE A 25 21.09 -0.33 -7.16
CA ILE A 25 21.06 0.04 -5.73
C ILE A 25 22.19 -0.65 -4.97
N GLY A 26 22.86 -1.63 -5.61
CA GLY A 26 23.88 -2.44 -4.97
C GLY A 26 23.30 -3.62 -4.21
N THR A 27 23.98 -4.04 -3.14
CA THR A 27 23.53 -5.16 -2.30
C THR A 27 22.50 -4.69 -1.29
N MET A 28 21.28 -5.23 -1.34
CA MET A 28 20.24 -5.01 -0.33
C MET A 28 19.88 -6.32 0.36
N ASN A 29 19.45 -6.20 1.60
CA ASN A 29 18.92 -7.36 2.32
C ASN A 29 17.65 -7.86 1.60
N THR A 30 17.61 -9.17 1.35
CA THR A 30 16.51 -9.84 0.63
C THR A 30 15.14 -9.64 1.31
N ALA A 31 15.12 -9.46 2.64
CA ALA A 31 13.89 -9.18 3.38
C ALA A 31 13.20 -7.88 2.91
N PHE A 32 13.98 -6.83 2.59
CA PHE A 32 13.41 -5.58 2.04
C PHE A 32 12.86 -5.77 0.63
N VAL A 33 13.55 -6.54 -0.21
CA VAL A 33 13.09 -6.82 -1.58
C VAL A 33 11.76 -7.59 -1.56
N VAL A 34 11.66 -8.60 -0.71
CA VAL A 34 10.44 -9.38 -0.52
C VAL A 34 9.30 -8.51 0.04
N ALA A 35 9.59 -7.66 1.02
CA ALA A 35 8.60 -6.75 1.59
C ALA A 35 8.05 -5.76 0.54
N ILE A 36 8.92 -5.20 -0.30
CA ILE A 36 8.51 -4.30 -1.41
C ILE A 36 7.67 -5.08 -2.43
N ALA A 37 8.10 -6.27 -2.84
CA ALA A 37 7.36 -7.11 -3.79
C ALA A 37 5.96 -7.47 -3.27
N PHE A 38 5.86 -7.83 -1.99
CA PHE A 38 4.59 -8.09 -1.34
C PHE A 38 3.71 -6.83 -1.28
N GLY A 39 4.30 -5.67 -0.98
CA GLY A 39 3.62 -4.38 -0.99
C GLY A 39 3.08 -4.01 -2.37
N MET A 40 3.86 -4.22 -3.44
CA MET A 40 3.41 -4.00 -4.82
C MET A 40 2.21 -4.91 -5.16
N PHE A 41 2.25 -6.17 -4.74
CA PHE A 41 1.14 -7.10 -4.92
C PHE A 41 -0.13 -6.62 -4.19
N LEU A 42 -0.01 -6.18 -2.94
CA LEU A 42 -1.14 -5.63 -2.18
C LEU A 42 -1.73 -4.37 -2.83
N ILE A 43 -0.89 -3.45 -3.32
CA ILE A 43 -1.35 -2.25 -4.02
C ILE A 43 -2.15 -2.63 -5.27
N LEU A 44 -1.66 -3.56 -6.09
CA LEU A 44 -2.41 -4.05 -7.25
C LEU A 44 -3.74 -4.68 -6.86
N THR A 45 -3.77 -5.47 -5.79
CA THR A 45 -5.00 -6.07 -5.26
C THR A 45 -6.01 -5.02 -4.83
N THR A 46 -5.57 -3.98 -4.12
CA THR A 46 -6.46 -2.88 -3.69
C THR A 46 -7.01 -2.07 -4.87
N MET A 47 -6.20 -1.86 -5.92
CA MET A 47 -6.68 -1.23 -7.16
C MET A 47 -7.75 -2.06 -7.87
N VAL A 48 -7.58 -3.40 -7.92
CA VAL A 48 -8.62 -4.29 -8.45
C VAL A 48 -9.92 -4.18 -7.63
N LEU A 49 -9.82 -4.15 -6.30
CA LEU A 49 -10.99 -3.96 -5.44
C LEU A 49 -11.65 -2.61 -5.67
N HIS A 50 -10.86 -1.55 -5.87
CA HIS A 50 -11.40 -0.22 -6.23
C HIS A 50 -12.17 -0.27 -7.55
N ILE A 51 -11.62 -0.90 -8.60
CA ILE A 51 -12.28 -1.05 -9.89
C ILE A 51 -13.59 -1.83 -9.75
N ILE A 52 -13.61 -2.94 -8.99
CA ILE A 52 -14.83 -3.72 -8.73
C ILE A 52 -15.90 -2.86 -8.05
N ASN A 53 -15.52 -2.05 -7.06
CA ASN A 53 -16.44 -1.16 -6.36
C ASN A 53 -16.97 -0.04 -7.28
N ALA A 54 -16.11 0.55 -8.13
CA ALA A 54 -16.51 1.56 -9.11
C ALA A 54 -17.47 1.00 -10.16
N VAL A 55 -17.23 -0.23 -10.65
CA VAL A 55 -18.14 -0.93 -11.57
C VAL A 55 -19.52 -1.17 -10.92
N ARG A 56 -19.55 -1.60 -9.65
CA ARG A 56 -20.81 -1.78 -8.92
C ARG A 56 -21.61 -0.48 -8.75
N ARG A 57 -20.92 0.65 -8.63
CA ARG A 57 -21.53 1.99 -8.53
C ARG A 57 -21.90 2.60 -9.88
N LYS A 58 -21.46 2.00 -10.99
CA LYS A 58 -21.65 2.49 -12.38
C LYS A 58 -21.04 3.88 -12.63
N ASP A 59 -19.99 4.23 -11.90
CA ASP A 59 -19.27 5.50 -12.04
C ASP A 59 -18.20 5.37 -13.13
N ALA A 60 -18.53 5.69 -14.36
CA ALA A 60 -17.61 5.54 -15.51
C ALA A 60 -16.33 6.38 -15.37
N GLU A 61 -16.41 7.57 -14.78
CA GLU A 61 -15.26 8.42 -14.52
C GLU A 61 -14.24 7.72 -13.59
N ASN A 62 -14.71 7.20 -12.46
CA ASN A 62 -13.86 6.52 -11.48
C ASN A 62 -13.36 5.15 -11.96
N ILE A 63 -14.04 4.51 -12.92
CA ILE A 63 -13.57 3.24 -13.50
C ILE A 63 -12.34 3.47 -14.39
N PHE A 64 -12.41 4.44 -15.31
CA PHE A 64 -11.41 4.59 -16.37
C PHE A 64 -10.31 5.59 -16.05
N PHE A 65 -10.63 6.75 -15.48
CA PHE A 65 -9.73 7.89 -15.38
C PHE A 65 -9.19 8.14 -13.97
N ASP A 66 -9.66 7.40 -12.98
CA ASP A 66 -9.16 7.57 -11.60
C ASP A 66 -7.75 7.01 -11.42
N THR A 67 -6.99 7.61 -10.49
CA THR A 67 -5.64 7.14 -10.11
C THR A 67 -5.64 5.69 -9.63
N ASN A 68 -6.70 5.24 -8.98
CA ASN A 68 -6.89 3.85 -8.56
C ASN A 68 -7.77 3.04 -9.54
N GLY A 69 -8.20 3.65 -10.65
CA GLY A 69 -8.98 3.01 -11.71
C GLY A 69 -8.11 2.22 -12.70
N ILE A 70 -8.68 1.93 -13.88
CA ILE A 70 -7.98 1.15 -14.91
C ILE A 70 -6.71 1.85 -15.38
N ALA A 71 -6.74 3.19 -15.57
CA ALA A 71 -5.55 3.94 -15.98
C ALA A 71 -4.41 3.82 -14.96
N GLY A 72 -4.72 4.01 -13.66
CA GLY A 72 -3.74 3.84 -12.60
C GLY A 72 -3.24 2.39 -12.47
N PHE A 73 -4.13 1.42 -12.62
CA PHE A 73 -3.78 -0.01 -12.59
C PHE A 73 -2.81 -0.38 -13.72
N VAL A 74 -3.06 0.07 -14.95
CA VAL A 74 -2.16 -0.17 -16.09
C VAL A 74 -0.82 0.52 -15.87
N PHE A 75 -0.80 1.76 -15.39
CA PHE A 75 0.41 2.51 -15.11
C PHE A 75 1.26 1.83 -14.02
N TYR A 76 0.67 1.53 -12.87
CA TYR A 76 1.37 0.89 -11.76
C TYR A 76 1.77 -0.55 -12.10
N GLY A 77 0.91 -1.30 -12.79
CA GLY A 77 1.21 -2.64 -13.30
C GLY A 77 2.38 -2.65 -14.28
N ALA A 78 2.50 -1.61 -15.13
CA ALA A 78 3.66 -1.43 -16.00
C ALA A 78 4.96 -1.22 -15.20
N ILE A 79 4.92 -0.40 -14.14
CA ILE A 79 6.07 -0.21 -13.24
C ILE A 79 6.48 -1.54 -12.61
N VAL A 80 5.52 -2.28 -12.05
CA VAL A 80 5.78 -3.58 -11.40
C VAL A 80 6.35 -4.59 -12.41
N ALA A 81 5.80 -4.65 -13.63
CA ALA A 81 6.28 -5.54 -14.68
C ALA A 81 7.72 -5.20 -15.11
N VAL A 82 8.04 -3.92 -15.26
CA VAL A 82 9.40 -3.47 -15.62
C VAL A 82 10.38 -3.81 -14.49
N VAL A 83 10.03 -3.55 -13.23
CA VAL A 83 10.86 -3.90 -12.08
C VAL A 83 11.08 -5.41 -12.01
N PHE A 84 10.04 -6.21 -12.22
CA PHE A 84 10.12 -7.67 -12.20
C PHE A 84 11.02 -8.21 -13.34
N LEU A 85 10.85 -7.73 -14.58
CA LEU A 85 11.70 -8.11 -15.73
C LEU A 85 13.15 -7.74 -15.49
N PHE A 86 13.39 -6.56 -14.90
CA PHE A 86 14.73 -6.09 -14.57
C PHE A 86 15.40 -6.98 -13.51
N MET A 87 14.65 -7.38 -12.47
CA MET A 87 15.12 -8.28 -11.41
C MET A 87 15.41 -9.68 -11.92
N THR A 88 14.65 -10.18 -12.90
CA THR A 88 14.83 -11.51 -13.49
C THR A 88 15.90 -11.54 -14.60
N GLY A 89 16.50 -10.39 -14.92
CA GLY A 89 17.52 -10.28 -15.97
C GLY A 89 17.01 -10.47 -17.40
N HIS A 90 15.69 -10.40 -17.59
CA HIS A 90 15.10 -10.46 -18.93
C HIS A 90 15.22 -9.11 -19.64
N ALA A 91 15.27 -9.17 -20.98
CA ALA A 91 15.35 -7.95 -21.81
C ALA A 91 14.15 -7.05 -21.53
N ILE A 92 14.43 -5.78 -21.22
CA ILE A 92 13.41 -4.76 -21.04
C ILE A 92 12.69 -4.55 -22.39
N PRO A 93 11.36 -4.42 -22.43
CA PRO A 93 10.62 -4.12 -23.64
C PRO A 93 11.18 -2.92 -24.39
N ALA A 94 11.05 -2.90 -25.73
CA ALA A 94 11.54 -1.80 -26.53
C ALA A 94 11.07 -0.44 -26.00
N ALA A 95 11.94 0.57 -26.03
CA ALA A 95 11.66 1.90 -25.47
C ALA A 95 10.31 2.48 -25.94
N GLY A 96 9.89 2.20 -27.18
CA GLY A 96 8.59 2.62 -27.71
C GLY A 96 7.40 2.02 -26.96
N VAL A 97 7.47 0.74 -26.57
CA VAL A 97 6.41 0.07 -25.79
C VAL A 97 6.33 0.67 -24.40
N LEU A 98 7.48 0.94 -23.76
CA LEU A 98 7.53 1.59 -22.46
C LEU A 98 6.91 2.99 -22.49
N VAL A 99 7.28 3.80 -23.49
CA VAL A 99 6.72 5.15 -23.65
C VAL A 99 5.21 5.09 -23.79
N VAL A 100 4.68 4.19 -24.61
CA VAL A 100 3.23 4.04 -24.79
C VAL A 100 2.56 3.57 -23.50
N MET A 101 3.12 2.58 -22.80
CA MET A 101 2.57 2.04 -21.54
C MET A 101 2.57 3.05 -20.39
N PHE A 102 3.51 4.00 -20.38
CA PHE A 102 3.58 5.03 -19.34
C PHE A 102 2.84 6.31 -19.74
N LEU A 103 2.99 6.77 -20.99
CA LEU A 103 2.45 8.05 -21.43
C LEU A 103 0.92 8.04 -21.53
N ILE A 104 0.34 6.95 -22.06
CA ILE A 104 -1.11 6.87 -22.25
C ILE A 104 -1.87 6.95 -20.91
N PRO A 105 -1.57 6.09 -19.90
CA PRO A 105 -2.25 6.20 -18.61
C PRO A 105 -2.00 7.53 -17.93
N LEU A 106 -0.81 8.10 -18.07
CA LEU A 106 -0.45 9.37 -17.47
C LEU A 106 -1.30 10.51 -18.04
N ILE A 107 -1.48 10.56 -19.36
CA ILE A 107 -2.37 11.51 -20.02
C ILE A 107 -3.82 11.30 -19.58
N LEU A 108 -4.29 10.06 -19.49
CA LEU A 108 -5.64 9.75 -19.06
C LEU A 108 -5.92 10.23 -17.63
N ILE A 109 -4.97 10.08 -16.72
CA ILE A 109 -5.07 10.55 -15.33
C ILE A 109 -5.04 12.09 -15.29
N GLY A 110 -4.10 12.74 -15.99
CA GLY A 110 -3.99 14.20 -16.01
C GLY A 110 -5.18 14.91 -16.66
N PHE A 111 -5.89 14.24 -17.57
CA PHE A 111 -7.12 14.76 -18.19
C PHE A 111 -8.40 14.11 -17.64
N LYS A 112 -8.37 13.62 -16.40
CA LYS A 112 -9.50 12.98 -15.74
C LYS A 112 -10.78 13.84 -15.79
N GLU A 113 -10.70 15.11 -15.37
CA GLU A 113 -11.87 15.99 -15.32
C GLU A 113 -12.53 16.25 -16.68
N PRO A 114 -11.80 16.67 -17.75
CA PRO A 114 -12.44 16.92 -19.03
C PRO A 114 -12.90 15.64 -19.72
N LEU A 115 -12.18 14.55 -19.57
CA LEU A 115 -12.55 13.25 -20.14
C LEU A 115 -13.76 12.63 -19.41
N GLY A 116 -13.84 12.75 -18.08
CA GLY A 116 -14.98 12.32 -17.30
C GLY A 116 -16.25 13.05 -17.70
N LYS A 117 -16.21 14.38 -17.80
CA LYS A 117 -17.34 15.22 -18.28
C LYS A 117 -17.76 14.89 -19.70
N LEU A 118 -16.79 14.54 -20.56
CA LEU A 118 -17.07 14.14 -21.96
C LEU A 118 -17.82 12.80 -22.02
N VAL A 119 -17.44 11.83 -21.19
CA VAL A 119 -18.08 10.51 -21.11
C VAL A 119 -19.49 10.62 -20.53
N GLU A 120 -19.69 11.48 -19.53
CA GLU A 120 -21.00 11.77 -18.94
C GLU A 120 -21.88 12.70 -19.82
N LYS A 121 -21.40 13.13 -20.99
CA LYS A 121 -22.10 14.02 -21.93
C LYS A 121 -22.57 15.34 -21.30
N LYS A 122 -21.84 15.89 -20.34
CA LYS A 122 -22.09 17.21 -19.77
C LYS A 122 -21.61 18.31 -20.73
N ALA A 123 -22.41 19.37 -20.89
CA ALA A 123 -22.18 20.42 -21.90
C ALA A 123 -20.90 21.26 -21.69
N ASP A 124 -20.36 21.33 -20.46
CA ASP A 124 -19.16 22.09 -20.12
C ASP A 124 -17.94 21.14 -19.89
N ALA A 125 -17.46 20.53 -20.96
CA ALA A 125 -16.34 19.59 -20.90
C ALA A 125 -14.95 20.26 -20.73
N MET A 126 -14.78 21.54 -21.11
CA MET A 126 -13.50 22.23 -21.02
C MET A 126 -13.53 23.39 -20.02
N PRO A 127 -12.51 23.50 -19.13
CA PRO A 127 -12.35 24.67 -18.26
C PRO A 127 -12.10 25.93 -19.08
N LYS A 128 -12.65 27.07 -18.64
CA LYS A 128 -12.56 28.37 -19.32
C LYS A 128 -11.12 28.89 -19.41
N GLU A 129 -10.26 28.51 -18.47
CA GLU A 129 -8.84 28.91 -18.42
C GLU A 129 -7.93 27.71 -18.68
N LYS A 130 -7.56 27.53 -19.95
CA LYS A 130 -6.70 26.42 -20.40
C LYS A 130 -5.29 26.42 -19.76
N GLY A 131 -4.73 27.60 -19.48
CA GLY A 131 -3.40 27.72 -18.88
C GLY A 131 -3.38 27.26 -17.43
N MET A 132 -4.36 27.67 -16.62
CA MET A 132 -4.50 27.26 -15.23
C MET A 132 -4.75 25.74 -15.12
N PHE A 133 -5.58 25.21 -15.99
CA PHE A 133 -5.85 23.77 -16.05
C PHE A 133 -4.59 22.94 -16.31
N LEU A 134 -3.74 23.38 -17.26
CA LEU A 134 -2.50 22.64 -17.57
C LEU A 134 -1.52 22.64 -16.41
N VAL A 135 -1.41 23.75 -15.68
CA VAL A 135 -0.58 23.85 -14.46
C VAL A 135 -1.13 22.95 -13.37
N THR A 136 -2.44 22.97 -13.14
CA THR A 136 -3.10 22.10 -12.13
C THR A 136 -2.91 20.63 -12.47
N ALA A 137 -3.16 20.24 -13.73
CA ALA A 137 -2.95 18.85 -14.18
C ALA A 137 -1.50 18.38 -14.01
N PHE A 138 -0.53 19.26 -14.23
CA PHE A 138 0.89 18.93 -14.03
C PHE A 138 1.19 18.65 -12.55
N PHE A 139 0.71 19.51 -11.63
CA PHE A 139 0.92 19.28 -10.20
C PHE A 139 0.16 18.07 -9.67
N GLU A 140 -1.06 17.84 -10.14
CA GLU A 140 -1.85 16.65 -9.79
C GLU A 140 -1.14 15.36 -10.23
N LEU A 141 -0.59 15.36 -11.44
CA LEU A 141 0.20 14.26 -11.97
C LEU A 141 1.46 13.98 -11.15
N PHE A 142 2.15 15.05 -10.75
CA PHE A 142 3.32 14.96 -9.89
C PHE A 142 2.98 14.38 -8.51
N ASP A 143 1.86 14.83 -7.92
CA ASP A 143 1.37 14.31 -6.64
C ASP A 143 1.01 12.82 -6.73
N VAL A 144 0.37 12.39 -7.80
CA VAL A 144 0.06 10.98 -8.07
C VAL A 144 1.33 10.13 -8.13
N LEU A 145 2.36 10.59 -8.85
CA LEU A 145 3.64 9.88 -8.94
C LEU A 145 4.33 9.77 -7.59
N LEU A 146 4.37 10.87 -6.82
CA LEU A 146 4.91 10.87 -5.47
C LEU A 146 4.12 9.96 -4.53
N SER A 147 2.80 9.93 -4.66
CA SER A 147 1.95 9.05 -3.87
C SER A 147 2.23 7.58 -4.15
N TYR A 148 2.35 7.17 -5.41
CA TYR A 148 2.71 5.79 -5.76
C TYR A 148 4.08 5.39 -5.23
N PHE A 149 5.06 6.27 -5.37
CA PHE A 149 6.41 6.04 -4.88
C PHE A 149 6.44 5.93 -3.34
N SER A 150 5.84 6.89 -2.64
CA SER A 150 5.76 6.93 -1.18
C SER A 150 5.04 5.70 -0.62
N ASN A 151 3.91 5.31 -1.21
CA ASN A 151 3.15 4.15 -0.78
C ASN A 151 3.93 2.84 -0.99
N THR A 152 4.65 2.72 -2.10
CA THR A 152 5.51 1.55 -2.35
C THR A 152 6.65 1.47 -1.34
N LEU A 153 7.31 2.60 -1.04
CA LEU A 153 8.37 2.65 -0.03
C LEU A 153 7.86 2.41 1.40
N SER A 154 6.60 2.69 1.67
CA SER A 154 6.00 2.44 2.99
C SER A 154 6.07 0.96 3.40
N PHE A 155 6.06 0.04 2.43
CA PHE A 155 6.19 -1.40 2.68
C PHE A 155 7.61 -1.85 3.06
N VAL A 156 8.64 -1.03 2.84
CA VAL A 156 10.01 -1.30 3.32
C VAL A 156 10.04 -1.48 4.85
N ARG A 157 9.11 -0.85 5.55
CA ARG A 157 8.93 -0.98 7.01
C ARG A 157 8.75 -2.43 7.47
N ILE A 158 8.03 -3.25 6.70
CA ILE A 158 7.84 -4.67 7.01
C ILE A 158 9.19 -5.40 7.02
N GLY A 159 10.02 -5.15 6.01
CA GLY A 159 11.38 -5.71 5.95
C GLY A 159 12.27 -5.19 7.09
N ALA A 160 12.14 -3.91 7.44
CA ALA A 160 12.88 -3.31 8.56
C ALA A 160 12.56 -4.00 9.90
N PHE A 161 11.29 -4.28 10.18
CA PHE A 161 10.91 -5.00 11.39
C PHE A 161 11.39 -6.45 11.39
N ALA A 162 11.39 -7.13 10.25
CA ALA A 162 11.91 -8.49 10.16
C ALA A 162 13.41 -8.55 10.49
N VAL A 163 14.19 -7.60 9.99
CA VAL A 163 15.63 -7.48 10.30
C VAL A 163 15.85 -7.06 11.76
N SER A 164 15.08 -6.12 12.27
CA SER A 164 15.14 -5.68 13.66
C SER A 164 14.86 -6.83 14.63
N HIS A 165 13.84 -7.65 14.35
CA HIS A 165 13.51 -8.83 15.13
C HIS A 165 14.71 -9.80 15.21
N ALA A 166 15.30 -10.13 14.05
CA ALA A 166 16.46 -11.01 14.01
C ALA A 166 17.63 -10.46 14.85
N ALA A 167 17.90 -9.16 14.77
CA ALA A 167 18.94 -8.52 15.55
C ALA A 167 18.66 -8.51 17.07
N MET A 168 17.41 -8.26 17.47
CA MET A 168 17.04 -8.30 18.90
C MET A 168 17.12 -9.71 19.48
N MET A 169 16.75 -10.73 18.72
CA MET A 169 16.89 -12.11 19.15
C MET A 169 18.36 -12.51 19.32
N GLU A 170 19.25 -12.05 18.45
CA GLU A 170 20.70 -12.28 18.61
C GLU A 170 21.25 -11.67 19.89
N VAL A 171 20.83 -10.43 20.21
CA VAL A 171 21.20 -9.78 21.47
C VAL A 171 20.72 -10.57 22.69
N VAL A 172 19.48 -11.09 22.67
CA VAL A 172 18.94 -11.92 23.75
C VAL A 172 19.79 -13.20 23.93
N LEU A 173 20.19 -13.86 22.85
CA LEU A 173 21.02 -15.04 22.89
C LEU A 173 22.44 -14.73 23.42
N MET A 174 23.02 -13.62 23.01
CA MET A 174 24.32 -13.15 23.51
C MET A 174 24.26 -12.90 25.02
N LEU A 175 23.22 -12.23 25.52
CA LEU A 175 22.99 -12.00 26.94
C LEU A 175 22.75 -13.31 27.73
N ALA A 176 22.15 -14.30 27.10
CA ALA A 176 21.93 -15.61 27.70
C ALA A 176 23.20 -16.46 27.80
N GLY A 177 24.32 -16.00 27.22
CA GLY A 177 25.60 -16.69 27.27
C GLY A 177 25.67 -17.89 26.30
N ALA A 178 24.95 -17.85 25.19
CA ALA A 178 24.92 -18.95 24.21
C ALA A 178 26.33 -19.26 23.67
N GLU A 179 27.20 -18.26 23.52
CA GLU A 179 28.59 -18.46 23.07
C GLU A 179 29.51 -19.04 24.15
N SER A 180 29.17 -18.89 25.42
CA SER A 180 30.02 -19.37 26.55
C SER A 180 29.70 -20.80 26.99
N GLY A 181 28.76 -21.47 26.36
CA GLY A 181 28.39 -22.86 26.64
C GLY A 181 27.51 -23.07 27.88
N ASN A 182 27.29 -22.04 28.68
CA ASN A 182 26.39 -22.05 29.84
C ASN A 182 25.14 -21.23 29.55
N ILE A 183 24.16 -21.84 28.92
CA ILE A 183 22.90 -21.19 28.51
C ILE A 183 22.02 -20.92 29.75
N ASN A 184 21.70 -19.64 29.98
CA ASN A 184 20.74 -19.27 30.99
C ASN A 184 19.32 -19.19 30.42
N TRP A 185 18.53 -20.25 30.62
CA TRP A 185 17.18 -20.36 30.09
C TRP A 185 16.21 -19.28 30.62
N ILE A 186 16.45 -18.76 31.84
CA ILE A 186 15.65 -17.68 32.39
C ILE A 186 15.78 -16.41 31.56
N VAL A 187 17.01 -16.06 31.16
CA VAL A 187 17.29 -14.89 30.32
C VAL A 187 16.66 -15.05 28.94
N ILE A 188 16.71 -16.26 28.36
CA ILE A 188 16.05 -16.54 27.06
C ILE A 188 14.54 -16.33 27.16
N VAL A 189 13.87 -16.92 28.14
CA VAL A 189 12.42 -16.81 28.27
C VAL A 189 12.00 -15.36 28.53
N LEU A 190 12.65 -14.67 29.47
CA LEU A 190 12.34 -13.27 29.77
C LEU A 190 12.63 -12.36 28.57
N GLY A 191 13.77 -12.57 27.90
CA GLY A 191 14.15 -11.81 26.72
C GLY A 191 13.15 -11.99 25.56
N ASN A 192 12.75 -13.23 25.29
CA ASN A 192 11.73 -13.51 24.27
C ASN A 192 10.38 -12.86 24.59
N VAL A 193 9.92 -12.96 25.83
CA VAL A 193 8.66 -12.31 26.27
C VAL A 193 8.77 -10.79 26.09
N PHE A 194 9.90 -10.19 26.47
CA PHE A 194 10.12 -8.77 26.32
C PHE A 194 10.12 -8.33 24.84
N VAL A 195 10.87 -9.04 23.99
CA VAL A 195 10.95 -8.75 22.55
C VAL A 195 9.56 -8.91 21.90
N CYS A 196 8.84 -10.00 22.19
CA CYS A 196 7.49 -10.22 21.65
C CYS A 196 6.51 -9.13 22.10
N ALA A 197 6.58 -8.69 23.35
CA ALA A 197 5.69 -7.64 23.86
C ALA A 197 5.96 -6.28 23.21
N MET A 198 7.23 -5.87 23.14
CA MET A 198 7.64 -4.60 22.54
C MET A 198 7.37 -4.56 21.04
N GLU A 199 7.77 -5.60 20.33
CA GLU A 199 7.55 -5.68 18.88
C GLU A 199 6.08 -5.83 18.55
N GLY A 200 5.34 -6.64 19.28
CA GLY A 200 3.90 -6.82 19.06
C GLY A 200 3.14 -5.50 19.15
N LEU A 201 3.52 -4.64 20.10
CA LEU A 201 2.93 -3.30 20.22
C LEU A 201 3.33 -2.40 19.04
N ILE A 202 4.62 -2.29 18.75
CA ILE A 202 5.13 -1.40 17.69
C ILE A 202 4.64 -1.88 16.32
N VAL A 203 4.78 -3.16 16.02
CA VAL A 203 4.35 -3.75 14.74
C VAL A 203 2.83 -3.64 14.60
N GLY A 204 2.06 -3.88 15.67
CA GLY A 204 0.60 -3.74 15.65
C GLY A 204 0.17 -2.34 15.24
N ILE A 205 0.74 -1.29 15.83
CA ILE A 205 0.46 0.10 15.45
C ILE A 205 0.84 0.36 13.98
N GLN A 206 1.98 -0.12 13.53
CA GLN A 206 2.47 0.14 12.18
C GLN A 206 1.71 -0.65 11.11
N VAL A 207 1.27 -1.87 11.41
CA VAL A 207 0.40 -2.66 10.51
C VAL A 207 -0.96 -1.98 10.36
N LEU A 208 -1.58 -1.54 11.45
CA LEU A 208 -2.83 -0.77 11.39
C LEU A 208 -2.66 0.50 10.53
N ARG A 209 -1.53 1.19 10.69
CA ARG A 209 -1.24 2.37 9.87
C ARG A 209 -1.15 2.02 8.37
N LEU A 210 -0.44 0.96 8.01
CA LEU A 210 -0.37 0.49 6.61
C LEU A 210 -1.75 0.13 6.07
N GLU A 211 -2.56 -0.57 6.85
CA GLU A 211 -3.89 -0.99 6.47
C GLU A 211 -4.81 0.21 6.20
N TYR A 212 -4.85 1.19 7.11
CA TYR A 212 -5.72 2.35 6.97
C TYR A 212 -5.25 3.33 5.89
N TYR A 213 -3.97 3.65 5.82
CA TYR A 213 -3.47 4.68 4.91
C TYR A 213 -3.14 4.17 3.51
N GLU A 214 -2.62 2.95 3.37
CA GLU A 214 -2.21 2.41 2.08
C GLU A 214 -3.26 1.51 1.44
N MET A 215 -4.00 0.73 2.23
CA MET A 215 -5.04 -0.17 1.70
C MET A 215 -6.41 0.48 1.63
N PHE A 216 -6.99 0.82 2.79
CA PHE A 216 -8.37 1.28 2.84
C PHE A 216 -8.59 2.62 2.15
N SER A 217 -7.65 3.56 2.20
CA SER A 217 -7.74 4.85 1.52
C SER A 217 -7.97 4.71 0.02
N ARG A 218 -7.56 3.60 -0.60
CA ARG A 218 -7.69 3.38 -2.05
C ARG A 218 -9.06 2.92 -2.49
N PHE A 219 -9.78 2.14 -1.69
CA PHE A 219 -11.06 1.56 -2.11
C PHE A 219 -12.24 1.88 -1.19
N TYR A 220 -11.99 2.35 0.02
CA TYR A 220 -13.03 2.66 0.99
C TYR A 220 -13.45 4.12 0.90
N LYS A 221 -14.71 4.37 0.58
CA LYS A 221 -15.26 5.74 0.44
C LYS A 221 -16.12 6.18 1.62
N GLY A 222 -16.30 5.36 2.65
CA GLY A 222 -17.07 5.73 3.84
C GLY A 222 -18.58 5.98 3.60
N ASP A 223 -19.13 5.57 2.47
CA ASP A 223 -20.55 5.72 2.13
C ASP A 223 -21.39 4.68 2.89
N GLY A 224 -21.42 4.80 4.21
CA GLY A 224 -22.30 4.01 5.07
C GLY A 224 -23.72 4.54 5.08
N ARG A 225 -24.64 3.76 5.64
CA ARG A 225 -25.97 4.28 6.02
C ARG A 225 -25.79 5.17 7.24
N GLU A 226 -26.53 6.27 7.30
CA GLU A 226 -26.65 7.06 8.51
C GLU A 226 -27.11 6.19 9.66
N PHE A 227 -26.52 6.41 10.83
CA PHE A 227 -26.91 5.68 12.03
C PHE A 227 -28.31 6.13 12.42
N GLU A 228 -29.31 5.31 12.15
CA GLU A 228 -30.67 5.50 12.67
C GLU A 228 -30.75 4.82 14.05
N PRO A 229 -30.71 5.60 15.17
CA PRO A 229 -30.91 5.02 16.48
C PRO A 229 -32.30 4.42 16.56
N TYR A 230 -32.42 3.22 17.09
CA TYR A 230 -33.71 2.60 17.33
C TYR A 230 -34.47 3.41 18.39
N ASN A 231 -35.22 4.41 17.92
CA ASN A 231 -36.04 5.27 18.76
C ASN A 231 -37.46 4.73 18.80
N THR A 232 -37.80 4.01 19.87
CA THR A 232 -39.19 3.71 20.23
C THR A 232 -39.97 4.99 20.55
N CYS A 233 -39.30 6.14 20.71
CA CYS A 233 -39.90 7.42 21.07
C CYS A 233 -40.21 8.34 19.92
N LEU A 234 -40.05 7.96 18.65
CA LEU A 234 -40.46 8.79 17.50
C LEU A 234 -41.96 9.10 17.48
N LEU A 235 -42.75 8.34 18.24
CA LEU A 235 -44.19 8.65 18.42
C LEU A 235 -44.42 9.91 19.27
N TYR A 236 -43.44 10.38 20.08
CA TYR A 236 -43.55 11.55 20.93
C TYR A 236 -43.04 12.85 20.31
N THR A 237 -42.28 12.78 19.24
CA THR A 237 -41.74 13.96 18.55
C THR A 237 -42.49 14.38 17.29
N SER A 238 -43.51 13.63 16.89
CA SER A 238 -44.48 14.07 15.90
C SER A 238 -45.35 15.14 16.58
N PRO A 239 -45.33 16.40 16.11
CA PRO A 239 -46.21 17.44 16.65
C PRO A 239 -47.67 16.95 16.55
N SER A 240 -48.38 16.94 17.67
CA SER A 240 -49.76 16.58 17.67
C SER A 240 -50.53 17.56 16.75
N PRO A 241 -51.51 17.10 15.97
CA PRO A 241 -52.35 18.00 15.16
C PRO A 241 -53.04 19.13 15.97
N ARG A 242 -52.97 19.05 17.30
CA ARG A 242 -53.50 20.11 18.19
C ARG A 242 -52.51 21.22 18.46
N ASP A 243 -51.24 21.05 18.16
CA ASP A 243 -50.20 22.07 18.37
C ASP A 243 -50.06 23.02 17.16
N CYS A 244 -50.90 22.86 16.16
CA CYS A 244 -50.99 23.71 14.94
C CYS A 244 -52.19 24.64 14.93
N SER A 245 -52.78 24.93 16.10
CA SER A 245 -53.88 25.90 16.19
C SER A 245 -53.45 27.16 16.93
#